data_6651d04da1fee03c043f740cae09f083
#
_entry.id   6651d04da1fee03c043f740cae09f083
#
_cell.length_a   1.000
_cell.length_b   1.000
_cell.length_c   1.000
_cell.angle_alpha   90.00
_cell.angle_beta   90.00
_cell.angle_gamma   90.00
#
_symmetry.space_group_name_H-M   'P 1'
#
loop_
_entity.id
_entity.type
_entity.pdbx_description
1 polymer ?
#
loop_
_entity_poly.entity_id
_entity_poly.type
_entity_poly.pdbx_seq_one_letter_code
_entity_poly.pdbx_strand_id
1 'polypeptide(L)'
;MSRVNNTTDDDLNLFEIHQLALNSGADVFFAVHSNSSGSATRRVNFPFAIYRGYDGGGTAEGSEELAGIVASNLADCEATSWSRGGLTHGDWSFYRNRSGLGVFRWNKLPGILVENCFHDYQIERERLLNKDYCGLLATINSRSLDKFFNRPAQQFGMVAGIVRYDYPRKGKRLTSF
;
A
#
# COMPACT_ATOMS: atom_id res chain seq x y z
N MET A 1 -9.47 10.59 -3.95
CA MET A 1 -10.12 11.20 -2.79
C MET A 1 -9.68 12.66 -2.75
N SER A 2 -10.55 13.61 -3.10
CA SER A 2 -10.25 15.01 -2.83
C SER A 2 -10.36 15.20 -1.33
N ARG A 3 -9.30 15.64 -0.66
CA ARG A 3 -9.48 16.33 0.61
C ARG A 3 -10.49 17.44 0.34
N VAL A 4 -11.64 17.36 0.94
CA VAL A 4 -12.61 18.46 0.95
C VAL A 4 -11.79 19.67 1.37
N ASN A 5 -11.95 20.79 0.67
CA ASN A 5 -11.28 22.07 0.92
C ASN A 5 -11.33 22.44 2.41
N ASN A 6 -10.53 21.81 3.20
CA ASN A 6 -10.35 22.18 4.58
C ASN A 6 -9.07 23.02 4.63
N THR A 7 -9.21 24.29 4.85
CA THR A 7 -8.09 25.24 5.01
C THR A 7 -7.41 25.09 6.36
N THR A 8 -7.95 24.26 7.24
CA THR A 8 -7.38 23.84 8.51
C THR A 8 -7.07 22.36 8.45
N ASP A 9 -5.85 21.98 8.81
CA ASP A 9 -5.41 20.59 8.95
C ASP A 9 -6.02 20.01 10.23
N ASP A 10 -7.33 19.72 10.18
CA ASP A 10 -8.04 19.13 11.31
C ASP A 10 -7.72 17.63 11.35
N ASP A 11 -7.07 17.18 12.41
CA ASP A 11 -6.85 15.78 12.71
C ASP A 11 -8.19 15.10 13.03
N LEU A 12 -8.77 14.44 12.03
CA LEU A 12 -9.96 13.63 12.22
C LEU A 12 -9.65 12.40 13.06
N ASN A 13 -10.43 12.13 14.08
CA ASN A 13 -10.33 10.87 14.81
C ASN A 13 -10.83 9.69 13.94
N LEU A 14 -10.51 8.46 14.34
CA LEU A 14 -10.82 7.27 13.54
C LEU A 14 -12.32 7.09 13.28
N PHE A 15 -13.19 7.51 14.19
CA PHE A 15 -14.63 7.44 13.99
C PHE A 15 -15.09 8.44 12.93
N GLU A 16 -14.61 9.68 12.98
CA GLU A 16 -14.93 10.73 12.00
C GLU A 16 -14.48 10.35 10.59
N ILE A 17 -13.29 9.73 10.45
CA ILE A 17 -12.81 9.19 9.17
C ILE A 17 -13.83 8.21 8.58
N HIS A 18 -14.37 7.31 9.40
CA HIS A 18 -15.37 6.34 8.93
C HIS A 18 -16.70 6.98 8.60
N GLN A 19 -17.16 7.93 9.43
CA GLN A 19 -18.38 8.67 9.12
C GLN A 19 -18.25 9.43 7.79
N LEU A 20 -17.12 10.06 7.55
CA LEU A 20 -16.83 10.71 6.28
C LEU A 20 -16.88 9.72 5.10
N ALA A 21 -16.25 8.55 5.24
CA ALA A 21 -16.28 7.52 4.20
C ALA A 21 -17.70 7.04 3.90
N LEU A 22 -18.48 6.70 4.92
CA LEU A 22 -19.87 6.25 4.77
C LEU A 22 -20.77 7.33 4.18
N ASN A 23 -20.65 8.58 4.65
CA ASN A 23 -21.47 9.69 4.20
C ASN A 23 -21.11 10.19 2.79
N SER A 24 -19.91 9.88 2.30
CA SER A 24 -19.47 10.26 0.96
C SER A 24 -20.03 9.37 -0.15
N GLY A 25 -20.73 8.27 0.19
CA GLY A 25 -21.17 7.28 -0.78
C GLY A 25 -20.01 6.50 -1.42
N ALA A 26 -18.89 6.35 -0.71
CA ALA A 26 -17.74 5.60 -1.20
C ALA A 26 -18.06 4.09 -1.30
N ASP A 27 -17.54 3.45 -2.33
CA ASP A 27 -17.68 2.00 -2.56
C ASP A 27 -16.62 1.20 -1.82
N VAL A 28 -15.46 1.78 -1.51
CA VAL A 28 -14.35 1.14 -0.80
C VAL A 28 -13.67 2.09 0.17
N PHE A 29 -13.09 1.52 1.22
CA PHE A 29 -12.19 2.21 2.13
C PHE A 29 -10.75 1.76 1.86
N PHE A 30 -9.90 2.69 1.43
CA PHE A 30 -8.53 2.39 1.00
C PHE A 30 -7.54 3.27 1.77
N ALA A 31 -6.88 2.70 2.78
CA ALA A 31 -5.86 3.38 3.56
C ALA A 31 -4.47 3.09 2.98
N VAL A 32 -3.75 4.15 2.60
CA VAL A 32 -2.42 4.06 1.98
C VAL A 32 -1.35 4.35 3.01
N HIS A 33 -0.51 3.35 3.26
CA HIS A 33 0.55 3.41 4.26
C HIS A 33 1.89 2.91 3.72
N SER A 34 2.92 3.09 4.52
CA SER A 34 4.21 2.42 4.44
C SER A 34 4.55 1.83 5.81
N ASN A 35 5.03 0.60 5.81
CA ASN A 35 5.30 -0.20 6.98
C ASN A 35 6.64 0.15 7.66
N SER A 36 6.84 -0.37 8.86
CA SER A 36 8.10 -0.32 9.58
C SER A 36 8.42 -1.68 10.19
N SER A 37 9.67 -2.11 10.08
CA SER A 37 10.19 -3.28 10.78
C SER A 37 10.59 -2.98 12.23
N GLY A 38 10.52 -1.70 12.63
CA GLY A 38 11.02 -1.21 13.92
C GLY A 38 12.55 -1.12 14.01
N SER A 39 13.26 -1.29 12.88
CA SER A 39 14.73 -1.21 12.88
C SER A 39 15.27 -0.86 11.48
N ALA A 40 15.97 0.26 11.39
CA ALA A 40 16.61 0.71 10.15
C ALA A 40 17.75 -0.23 9.66
N THR A 41 18.19 -1.17 10.47
CA THR A 41 19.22 -2.15 10.11
C THR A 41 18.65 -3.44 9.53
N ARG A 42 17.34 -3.68 9.70
CA ARG A 42 16.69 -4.85 9.13
C ARG A 42 16.47 -4.66 7.63
N ARG A 43 16.83 -5.68 6.87
CA ARG A 43 16.56 -5.73 5.43
C ARG A 43 15.21 -6.42 5.19
N VAL A 44 14.14 -5.73 5.58
CA VAL A 44 12.77 -6.20 5.38
C VAL A 44 12.06 -5.22 4.47
N ASN A 45 11.54 -5.72 3.35
CA ASN A 45 10.82 -4.90 2.40
C ASN A 45 9.93 -5.77 1.48
N PHE A 46 8.62 -5.60 1.56
CA PHE A 46 7.64 -6.28 0.71
C PHE A 46 6.29 -5.54 0.79
N PRO A 47 5.44 -5.62 -0.24
CA PRO A 47 4.08 -5.10 -0.17
C PRO A 47 3.20 -6.00 0.71
N PHE A 48 2.33 -5.36 1.47
CA PHE A 48 1.46 -6.04 2.42
C PHE A 48 0.09 -5.36 2.47
N ALA A 49 -0.98 -6.13 2.41
CA ALA A 49 -2.34 -5.62 2.52
C ALA A 49 -3.08 -6.29 3.68
N ILE A 50 -3.69 -5.48 4.52
CA ILE A 50 -4.45 -5.92 5.70
C ILE A 50 -5.92 -5.57 5.47
N TYR A 51 -6.82 -6.49 5.81
CA TYR A 51 -8.26 -6.28 5.80
C TYR A 51 -8.87 -6.62 7.16
N ARG A 52 -10.10 -6.18 7.41
CA ARG A 52 -10.80 -6.47 8.67
C ARG A 52 -11.27 -7.91 8.71
N GLY A 53 -10.83 -8.68 9.71
CA GLY A 53 -11.31 -10.05 9.94
C GLY A 53 -10.21 -11.05 10.23
N TYR A 54 -10.55 -12.33 10.09
CA TYR A 54 -9.59 -13.44 10.09
C TYR A 54 -9.10 -13.72 8.67
N ASP A 55 -7.96 -14.40 8.56
CA ASP A 55 -7.50 -14.95 7.29
C ASP A 55 -8.57 -15.91 6.72
N GLY A 56 -8.96 -15.69 5.46
CA GLY A 56 -10.05 -16.45 4.84
C GLY A 56 -11.46 -16.03 5.26
N GLY A 57 -11.62 -14.84 5.91
CA GLY A 57 -12.93 -14.39 6.40
C GLY A 57 -12.98 -12.90 6.72
N GLY A 58 -12.96 -12.05 5.69
CA GLY A 58 -13.16 -10.61 5.83
C GLY A 58 -14.55 -10.26 6.35
N THR A 59 -14.66 -9.25 7.24
CA THR A 59 -15.94 -8.83 7.82
C THR A 59 -16.82 -8.07 6.85
N ALA A 60 -16.23 -7.40 5.84
CA ALA A 60 -16.93 -6.78 4.74
C ALA A 60 -16.61 -7.55 3.45
N GLU A 61 -17.64 -7.89 2.71
CA GLU A 61 -17.53 -8.61 1.44
C GLU A 61 -16.58 -7.86 0.49
N GLY A 62 -15.72 -8.61 -0.22
CA GLY A 62 -14.73 -8.04 -1.15
C GLY A 62 -13.44 -7.51 -0.51
N SER A 63 -13.35 -7.35 0.82
CA SER A 63 -12.13 -6.80 1.46
C SER A 63 -10.91 -7.71 1.26
N GLU A 64 -11.06 -9.01 1.43
CA GLU A 64 -9.98 -9.98 1.23
C GLU A 64 -9.56 -10.07 -0.24
N GLU A 65 -10.53 -10.08 -1.15
CA GLU A 65 -10.27 -10.06 -2.60
C GLU A 65 -9.49 -8.80 -3.00
N LEU A 66 -9.93 -7.62 -2.55
CA LEU A 66 -9.24 -6.36 -2.82
C LEU A 66 -7.80 -6.39 -2.29
N ALA A 67 -7.60 -6.91 -1.07
CA ALA A 67 -6.27 -7.06 -0.47
C ALA A 67 -5.37 -7.95 -1.34
N GLY A 68 -5.88 -9.10 -1.81
CA GLY A 68 -5.17 -10.03 -2.69
C GLY A 68 -4.77 -9.39 -4.02
N ILE A 69 -5.69 -8.68 -4.66
CA ILE A 69 -5.43 -7.98 -5.92
C ILE A 69 -4.32 -6.93 -5.75
N VAL A 70 -4.42 -6.08 -4.71
CA VAL A 70 -3.46 -5.00 -4.46
C VAL A 70 -2.08 -5.56 -4.14
N ALA A 71 -1.99 -6.51 -3.22
CA ALA A 71 -0.72 -7.09 -2.81
C ALA A 71 -0.02 -7.82 -3.97
N SER A 72 -0.77 -8.58 -4.79
CA SER A 72 -0.23 -9.25 -5.98
C SER A 72 0.27 -8.24 -7.02
N ASN A 73 -0.53 -7.22 -7.35
CA ASN A 73 -0.14 -6.23 -8.34
C ASN A 73 1.10 -5.44 -7.92
N LEU A 74 1.24 -5.09 -6.64
CA LEU A 74 2.44 -4.44 -6.11
C LEU A 74 3.68 -5.35 -6.19
N ALA A 75 3.51 -6.65 -5.93
CA ALA A 75 4.59 -7.63 -6.04
C ALA A 75 4.99 -7.89 -7.49
N ASP A 76 4.00 -8.11 -8.37
CA ASP A 76 4.21 -8.42 -9.79
C ASP A 76 4.86 -7.26 -10.57
N CYS A 77 4.57 -6.03 -10.15
CA CYS A 77 5.19 -4.83 -10.72
C CYS A 77 6.57 -4.52 -10.13
N GLU A 78 7.13 -5.38 -9.27
CA GLU A 78 8.39 -5.16 -8.58
C GLU A 78 8.46 -3.77 -7.91
N ALA A 79 7.31 -3.32 -7.36
CA ALA A 79 7.17 -1.99 -6.79
C ALA A 79 8.13 -1.72 -5.63
N THR A 80 8.60 -2.77 -4.97
CA THR A 80 9.60 -2.69 -3.90
C THR A 80 10.94 -3.24 -4.38
N SER A 81 12.04 -2.76 -3.79
CA SER A 81 13.40 -3.20 -4.13
C SER A 81 13.72 -4.63 -3.68
N TRP A 82 12.81 -5.29 -2.99
CA TRP A 82 12.97 -6.65 -2.52
C TRP A 82 11.63 -7.38 -2.54
N SER A 83 11.43 -8.20 -3.54
CA SER A 83 10.19 -8.95 -3.70
C SER A 83 10.16 -10.21 -2.83
N ARG A 84 9.39 -10.17 -1.77
CA ARG A 84 8.56 -11.30 -1.39
C ARG A 84 7.23 -11.11 -2.10
N GLY A 85 6.61 -12.18 -2.57
CA GLY A 85 5.24 -12.09 -3.09
C GLY A 85 4.35 -11.29 -2.13
N GLY A 86 3.38 -10.58 -2.66
CA GLY A 86 2.48 -9.76 -1.85
C GLY A 86 1.82 -10.60 -0.75
N LEU A 87 1.83 -10.09 0.47
CA LEU A 87 1.22 -10.76 1.61
C LEU A 87 -0.12 -10.11 1.93
N THR A 88 -1.10 -10.95 2.31
CA THR A 88 -2.39 -10.48 2.82
C THR A 88 -2.70 -11.16 4.14
N HIS A 89 -3.29 -10.41 5.07
CA HIS A 89 -3.78 -10.94 6.32
C HIS A 89 -5.05 -10.23 6.78
N GLY A 90 -5.93 -10.98 7.43
CA GLY A 90 -6.94 -10.40 8.30
C GLY A 90 -6.27 -9.76 9.53
N ASP A 91 -6.72 -8.57 9.93
CA ASP A 91 -6.13 -7.84 11.06
C ASP A 91 -6.25 -8.60 12.38
N TRP A 92 -7.31 -9.40 12.57
CA TRP A 92 -7.49 -10.24 13.75
C TRP A 92 -6.51 -11.40 13.81
N SER A 93 -6.20 -12.01 12.65
CA SER A 93 -5.17 -13.05 12.56
C SER A 93 -3.79 -12.47 12.78
N PHE A 94 -3.48 -11.35 12.14
CA PHE A 94 -2.17 -10.71 12.21
C PHE A 94 -1.82 -10.24 13.62
N TYR A 95 -2.76 -9.52 14.28
CA TYR A 95 -2.55 -9.02 15.65
C TYR A 95 -2.95 -10.02 16.73
N ARG A 96 -3.48 -11.20 16.37
CA ARG A 96 -3.94 -12.25 17.28
C ARG A 96 -4.97 -11.75 18.29
N ASN A 97 -5.77 -10.77 17.91
CA ASN A 97 -6.86 -10.24 18.73
C ASN A 97 -7.94 -9.59 17.86
N ARG A 98 -9.19 -9.60 18.38
CA ARG A 98 -10.34 -9.01 17.68
C ARG A 98 -10.42 -7.49 17.73
N SER A 99 -9.55 -6.82 18.47
CA SER A 99 -9.46 -5.36 18.40
C SER A 99 -8.90 -4.92 17.04
N GLY A 100 -7.91 -5.67 16.53
CA GLY A 100 -7.29 -5.42 15.23
C GLY A 100 -6.84 -3.99 15.06
N LEU A 101 -6.87 -3.50 13.82
CA LEU A 101 -6.56 -2.12 13.50
C LEU A 101 -7.72 -1.18 13.82
N GLY A 102 -7.41 -0.12 14.55
CA GLY A 102 -8.40 0.92 14.92
C GLY A 102 -9.07 1.55 13.72
N VAL A 103 -8.34 1.69 12.61
CA VAL A 103 -8.82 2.23 11.34
C VAL A 103 -9.95 1.41 10.71
N PHE A 104 -10.14 0.14 11.09
CA PHE A 104 -11.22 -0.70 10.59
C PHE A 104 -12.38 -0.88 11.57
N ARG A 105 -12.28 -0.38 12.79
CA ARG A 105 -13.22 -0.69 13.88
C ARG A 105 -14.69 -0.48 13.51
N TRP A 106 -14.98 0.56 12.77
CA TRP A 106 -16.34 0.90 12.35
C TRP A 106 -16.56 0.79 10.84
N ASN A 107 -15.55 0.33 10.10
CA ASN A 107 -15.65 0.20 8.66
C ASN A 107 -16.66 -0.89 8.27
N LYS A 108 -17.58 -0.54 7.38
CA LYS A 108 -18.58 -1.44 6.80
C LYS A 108 -18.40 -1.62 5.29
N LEU A 109 -17.54 -0.82 4.68
CA LEU A 109 -17.22 -0.91 3.27
C LEU A 109 -16.17 -1.99 3.02
N PRO A 110 -16.11 -2.60 1.83
CA PRO A 110 -14.89 -3.29 1.40
C PRO A 110 -13.70 -2.40 1.70
N GLY A 111 -12.72 -2.89 2.47
CA GLY A 111 -11.67 -1.99 2.92
C GLY A 111 -10.37 -2.68 3.26
N ILE A 112 -9.29 -2.01 2.87
CA ILE A 112 -7.92 -2.45 3.15
C ILE A 112 -7.05 -1.31 3.67
N LEU A 113 -6.02 -1.70 4.39
CA LEU A 113 -4.83 -0.89 4.63
C LEU A 113 -3.68 -1.51 3.86
N VAL A 114 -3.14 -0.78 2.91
CA VAL A 114 -1.99 -1.23 2.12
C VAL A 114 -0.71 -0.62 2.66
N GLU A 115 0.23 -1.48 2.97
CA GLU A 115 1.61 -1.16 3.27
C GLU A 115 2.44 -1.36 2.00
N ASN A 116 2.64 -0.28 1.23
CA ASN A 116 3.26 -0.38 -0.08
C ASN A 116 4.71 -0.87 -0.03
N CYS A 117 5.44 -0.52 1.03
CA CYS A 117 6.84 -0.87 1.27
C CYS A 117 7.20 -0.56 2.73
N PHE A 118 8.46 -0.76 3.12
CA PHE A 118 8.96 -0.46 4.46
C PHE A 118 9.80 0.81 4.45
N HIS A 119 9.30 1.89 5.08
CA HIS A 119 9.97 3.19 5.09
C HIS A 119 11.24 3.24 5.95
N ASP A 120 11.44 2.29 6.85
CA ASP A 120 12.69 2.17 7.64
C ASP A 120 13.79 1.37 6.89
N TYR A 121 13.46 0.75 5.75
CA TYR A 121 14.47 0.22 4.84
C TYR A 121 15.07 1.37 4.02
N GLN A 122 16.36 1.63 4.18
CA GLN A 122 17.01 2.84 3.64
C GLN A 122 16.74 3.08 2.16
N ILE A 123 16.80 2.04 1.32
CA ILE A 123 16.58 2.18 -0.12
C ILE A 123 15.15 2.63 -0.42
N GLU A 124 14.15 2.08 0.27
CA GLU A 124 12.76 2.45 0.07
C GLU A 124 12.45 3.84 0.62
N ARG A 125 13.06 4.20 1.75
CA ARG A 125 12.96 5.57 2.28
C ARG A 125 13.40 6.61 1.26
N GLU A 126 14.51 6.37 0.57
CA GLU A 126 15.00 7.27 -0.47
C GLU A 126 14.07 7.28 -1.70
N ARG A 127 13.49 6.14 -2.07
CA ARG A 127 12.51 6.04 -3.16
C ARG A 127 11.22 6.77 -2.82
N LEU A 128 10.71 6.67 -1.57
CA LEU A 128 9.51 7.35 -1.11
C LEU A 128 9.63 8.89 -1.13
N LEU A 129 10.85 9.44 -1.09
CA LEU A 129 11.09 10.87 -1.28
C LEU A 129 10.97 11.30 -2.76
N ASN A 130 10.91 10.35 -3.69
CA ASN A 130 10.75 10.62 -5.11
C ASN A 130 9.26 10.58 -5.49
N LYS A 131 8.73 11.72 -5.97
CA LYS A 131 7.32 11.85 -6.37
C LYS A 131 6.92 10.90 -7.50
N ASP A 132 7.85 10.56 -8.41
CA ASP A 132 7.56 9.69 -9.55
C ASP A 132 7.41 8.22 -9.07
N TYR A 133 8.18 7.83 -8.06
CA TYR A 133 7.97 6.54 -7.39
C TYR A 133 6.63 6.48 -6.64
N CYS A 134 6.27 7.53 -5.93
CA CYS A 134 4.93 7.62 -5.32
C CYS A 134 3.82 7.59 -6.37
N GLY A 135 4.03 8.23 -7.54
CA GLY A 135 3.14 8.16 -8.68
C GLY A 135 2.99 6.74 -9.26
N LEU A 136 4.09 5.97 -9.31
CA LEU A 136 4.07 4.57 -9.70
C LEU A 136 3.22 3.74 -8.73
N LEU A 137 3.45 3.86 -7.42
CA LEU A 137 2.66 3.16 -6.41
C LEU A 137 1.17 3.53 -6.50
N ALA A 138 0.85 4.81 -6.69
CA ALA A 138 -0.52 5.28 -6.87
C ALA A 138 -1.16 4.68 -8.13
N THR A 139 -0.42 4.57 -9.24
CA THR A 139 -0.89 3.95 -10.48
C THR A 139 -1.18 2.46 -10.30
N ILE A 140 -0.31 1.72 -9.61
CA ILE A 140 -0.51 0.29 -9.32
C ILE A 140 -1.76 0.11 -8.45
N ASN A 141 -1.91 0.90 -7.40
CA ASN A 141 -3.08 0.87 -6.53
C ASN A 141 -4.37 1.22 -7.29
N SER A 142 -4.35 2.24 -8.16
CA SER A 142 -5.49 2.60 -9.01
C SER A 142 -5.91 1.47 -9.96
N ARG A 143 -4.94 0.83 -10.61
CA ARG A 143 -5.20 -0.35 -11.48
C ARG A 143 -5.76 -1.54 -10.71
N SER A 144 -5.34 -1.69 -9.46
CA SER A 144 -5.89 -2.72 -8.59
C SER A 144 -7.35 -2.47 -8.28
N LEU A 145 -7.75 -1.21 -8.08
CA LEU A 145 -9.14 -0.82 -7.94
C LEU A 145 -9.92 -1.02 -9.24
N ASP A 146 -9.36 -0.66 -10.41
CA ASP A 146 -10.01 -0.93 -11.69
C ASP A 146 -10.28 -2.44 -11.87
N LYS A 147 -9.31 -3.29 -11.51
CA LYS A 147 -9.47 -4.75 -11.54
C LYS A 147 -10.55 -5.23 -10.58
N PHE A 148 -10.56 -4.72 -9.34
CA PHE A 148 -11.56 -5.07 -8.33
C PHE A 148 -12.99 -4.70 -8.78
N PHE A 149 -13.16 -3.56 -9.44
CA PHE A 149 -14.45 -3.11 -9.98
C PHE A 149 -14.76 -3.65 -11.39
N ASN A 150 -13.99 -4.61 -11.89
CA ASN A 150 -14.14 -5.15 -13.25
C ASN A 150 -14.16 -4.07 -14.34
N ARG A 151 -13.42 -2.98 -14.17
CA ARG A 151 -13.26 -1.92 -15.17
C ARG A 151 -12.27 -2.33 -16.23
N PRO A 152 -12.39 -1.80 -17.45
CA PRO A 152 -11.41 -2.05 -18.52
C PRO A 152 -10.00 -1.67 -18.09
N ALA A 153 -9.02 -2.51 -18.46
CA ALA A 153 -7.62 -2.22 -18.17
C ALA A 153 -7.19 -0.89 -18.84
N GLN A 154 -6.44 -0.09 -18.10
CA GLN A 154 -5.87 1.14 -18.63
C GLN A 154 -4.87 0.82 -19.74
N GLN A 155 -4.99 1.52 -20.89
CA GLN A 155 -4.18 1.24 -22.11
C GLN A 155 -2.80 1.91 -22.10
N PHE A 156 -2.37 2.53 -21.00
CA PHE A 156 -1.05 3.14 -20.88
C PHE A 156 -0.22 2.43 -19.83
N GLY A 157 1.11 2.45 -20.02
CA GLY A 157 2.09 1.96 -19.07
C GLY A 157 2.80 3.12 -18.36
N MET A 158 3.36 2.84 -17.19
CA MET A 158 4.28 3.72 -16.52
C MET A 158 5.60 2.98 -16.29
N VAL A 159 6.71 3.65 -16.60
CA VAL A 159 8.04 3.22 -16.21
C VAL A 159 8.60 4.28 -15.28
N ALA A 160 8.95 3.89 -14.07
CA ALA A 160 9.57 4.79 -13.10
C ALA A 160 10.80 4.13 -12.50
N GLY A 161 11.82 4.93 -12.23
CA GLY A 161 13.06 4.43 -11.64
C GLY A 161 13.92 5.56 -11.11
N ILE A 162 14.90 5.20 -10.30
CA ILE A 162 15.92 6.12 -9.80
C ILE A 162 17.24 5.71 -10.46
N VAL A 163 17.79 6.60 -11.27
CA VAL A 163 19.15 6.44 -11.78
C VAL A 163 20.13 6.81 -10.67
N ARG A 164 20.92 5.86 -10.23
CA ARG A 164 21.98 6.10 -9.26
C ARG A 164 23.34 6.00 -9.95
N TYR A 165 24.20 6.92 -9.60
CA TYR A 165 25.61 6.77 -9.94
C TYR A 165 26.19 5.72 -8.99
N ASP A 166 26.50 4.54 -9.52
CA ASP A 166 27.19 3.51 -8.75
C ASP A 166 28.69 3.88 -8.70
N TYR A 167 29.12 4.44 -7.59
CA TYR A 167 30.53 4.72 -7.36
C TYR A 167 31.27 3.39 -7.46
N PRO A 168 32.22 3.23 -8.40
CA PRO A 168 32.95 1.98 -8.52
C PRO A 168 33.64 1.70 -7.18
N ARG A 169 33.21 0.63 -6.51
CA ARG A 169 34.00 0.09 -5.40
C ARG A 169 35.41 -0.10 -5.94
N LYS A 170 36.43 0.45 -5.24
CA LYS A 170 37.83 0.34 -5.62
C LYS A 170 38.11 -1.07 -6.16
N GLY A 171 38.46 -1.20 -7.45
CA GLY A 171 38.86 -2.45 -8.08
C GLY A 171 37.88 -3.12 -9.06
N LYS A 172 36.66 -2.58 -9.31
CA LYS A 172 35.80 -3.09 -10.40
C LYS A 172 35.81 -2.11 -11.58
N ARG A 173 36.33 -2.56 -12.74
CA ARG A 173 36.17 -1.84 -14.00
C ARG A 173 34.71 -1.80 -14.37
N LEU A 174 34.21 -0.60 -14.72
CA LEU A 174 32.94 -0.45 -15.40
C LEU A 174 33.07 -1.13 -16.76
N THR A 175 32.33 -2.21 -16.99
CA THR A 175 32.11 -2.70 -18.34
C THR A 175 31.08 -1.77 -18.98
N SER A 176 31.49 -1.05 -20.02
CA SER A 176 30.60 -0.27 -20.88
C SER A 176 29.52 -1.16 -21.47
N PHE A 177 28.27 -0.72 -21.41
CA PHE A 177 27.17 -1.24 -22.19
C PHE A 177 27.28 -0.79 -23.64
#